data_e1dcfe8a0817c90ecff2edcae0d49d39
#
_entry.id   e1dcfe8a0817c90ecff2edcae0d49d39
#
_cell.length_a   1.000
_cell.length_b   1.000
_cell.length_c   1.000
_cell.angle_alpha   90.00
_cell.angle_beta   90.00
_cell.angle_gamma   90.00
#
_symmetry.space_group_name_H-M   'P 1'
#
loop_
_entity.id
_entity.type
_entity.pdbx_description
1 polymer ?
#
loop_
_entity_poly.entity_id
_entity_poly.type
_entity_poly.pdbx_seq_one_letter_code
_entity_poly.pdbx_strand_id
1 'polypeptide(L)'
;KRGYKIKGIIIDGLQHLFPLFSAYKIQMCHFHMKQIVRRYLTLNPKLLSARALNDITNGLTYMSKEEFSKEYEDWKLEWKDTLNKRSELKNGKTCYRHKRLRSAMHSLDFYLPYLFTYQLKCCQKMPNTNNKIEGTFTDLKKKLNNHSGMNEKNRKRFICGFFLAYK
;
A
#
# COMPACT_ATOMS: atom_id res chain seq x y z
N LYS A 1 4.67 -30.63 6.48
CA LYS A 1 3.59 -29.61 6.52
C LYS A 1 3.37 -29.25 7.99
N ARG A 2 3.52 -27.94 8.37
CA ARG A 2 3.45 -27.47 9.76
C ARG A 2 2.02 -27.21 10.27
N GLY A 3 0.96 -27.66 9.56
CA GLY A 3 -0.43 -27.57 10.01
C GLY A 3 -1.06 -26.16 10.06
N TYR A 4 -0.36 -25.11 9.61
CA TYR A 4 -0.90 -23.74 9.59
C TYR A 4 -1.87 -23.54 8.42
N LYS A 5 -3.03 -22.93 8.71
CA LYS A 5 -4.00 -22.50 7.71
C LYS A 5 -3.85 -21.00 7.49
N ILE A 6 -3.37 -20.59 6.31
CA ILE A 6 -3.28 -19.17 5.94
C ILE A 6 -4.70 -18.65 5.69
N LYS A 7 -5.13 -17.65 6.44
CA LYS A 7 -6.45 -17.00 6.30
C LYS A 7 -6.43 -15.79 5.38
N GLY A 8 -5.29 -15.11 5.28
CA GLY A 8 -5.11 -13.94 4.44
C GLY A 8 -3.66 -13.48 4.40
N ILE A 9 -3.35 -12.59 3.48
CA ILE A 9 -2.00 -12.09 3.20
C ILE A 9 -2.06 -10.57 3.09
N ILE A 10 -1.10 -9.87 3.71
CA ILE A 10 -0.94 -8.43 3.55
C ILE A 10 0.21 -8.19 2.58
N ILE A 11 -0.02 -7.34 1.56
CA ILE A 11 0.95 -7.03 0.52
C ILE A 11 1.25 -5.53 0.52
N ASP A 12 2.50 -5.17 0.26
CA ASP A 12 3.03 -3.80 0.24
C ASP A 12 2.82 -3.03 -1.09
N GLY A 13 2.06 -3.61 -2.03
CA GLY A 13 1.75 -2.98 -3.31
C GLY A 13 2.61 -3.44 -4.48
N LEU A 14 3.35 -4.54 -4.35
CA LEU A 14 3.99 -5.21 -5.49
C LEU A 14 2.92 -5.89 -6.36
N GLN A 15 2.55 -5.27 -7.46
CA GLN A 15 1.40 -5.65 -8.30
C GLN A 15 1.41 -7.11 -8.73
N HIS A 16 2.58 -7.66 -9.08
CA HIS A 16 2.71 -9.05 -9.53
C HIS A 16 2.40 -10.10 -8.43
N LEU A 17 2.38 -9.70 -7.16
CA LEU A 17 2.01 -10.61 -6.07
C LEU A 17 0.50 -10.83 -5.96
N PHE A 18 -0.33 -9.90 -6.45
CA PHE A 18 -1.79 -10.02 -6.34
C PHE A 18 -2.34 -11.23 -7.13
N PRO A 19 -1.98 -11.44 -8.41
CA PRO A 19 -2.38 -12.65 -9.13
C PRO A 19 -1.80 -13.93 -8.50
N LEU A 20 -0.54 -13.88 -8.04
CA LEU A 20 0.13 -15.04 -7.45
C LEU A 20 -0.59 -15.57 -6.20
N PHE A 21 -1.16 -14.67 -5.40
CA PHE A 21 -1.86 -15.01 -4.17
C PHE A 21 -3.40 -14.91 -4.28
N SER A 22 -3.95 -14.94 -5.50
CA SER A 22 -5.39 -14.80 -5.76
C SER A 22 -6.27 -15.84 -5.05
N ALA A 23 -5.71 -17.02 -4.69
CA ALA A 23 -6.40 -18.03 -3.90
C ALA A 23 -6.63 -17.62 -2.42
N TYR A 24 -6.02 -16.54 -1.95
CA TYR A 24 -6.10 -16.06 -0.57
C TYR A 24 -6.84 -14.72 -0.49
N LYS A 25 -7.32 -14.37 0.70
CA LYS A 25 -7.79 -13.02 0.98
C LYS A 25 -6.59 -12.08 1.07
N ILE A 26 -6.50 -11.13 0.15
CA ILE A 26 -5.39 -10.19 0.07
C ILE A 26 -5.83 -8.86 0.67
N GLN A 27 -5.00 -8.30 1.55
CA GLN A 27 -5.08 -6.94 2.06
C GLN A 27 -3.93 -6.12 1.51
N MET A 28 -4.22 -5.01 0.86
CA MET A 28 -3.22 -4.00 0.54
C MET A 28 -2.86 -3.21 1.80
N CYS A 29 -1.58 -3.12 2.12
CA CYS A 29 -1.12 -2.36 3.27
C CYS A 29 -1.48 -0.87 3.15
N HIS A 30 -2.25 -0.32 4.10
CA HIS A 30 -2.67 1.08 4.09
C HIS A 30 -1.50 2.05 4.14
N PHE A 31 -0.45 1.72 4.91
CA PHE A 31 0.75 2.55 4.97
C PHE A 31 1.41 2.68 3.59
N HIS A 32 1.58 1.57 2.87
CA HIS A 32 2.16 1.59 1.53
C HIS A 32 1.24 2.26 0.51
N MET A 33 -0.09 2.11 0.64
CA MET A 33 -1.02 2.84 -0.23
C MET A 33 -0.86 4.36 -0.08
N LYS A 34 -0.80 4.85 1.16
CA LYS A 34 -0.53 6.27 1.45
C LYS A 34 0.81 6.71 0.86
N GLN A 35 1.85 5.89 0.95
CA GLN A 35 3.16 6.19 0.35
C GLN A 35 3.11 6.23 -1.18
N ILE A 36 2.36 5.33 -1.83
CA ILE A 36 2.18 5.33 -3.28
C ILE A 36 1.55 6.65 -3.73
N VAL A 37 0.46 7.07 -3.10
CA VAL A 37 -0.21 8.34 -3.43
C VAL A 37 0.74 9.53 -3.20
N ARG A 38 1.42 9.58 -2.06
CA ARG A 38 2.40 10.64 -1.75
C ARG A 38 3.57 10.71 -2.74
N ARG A 39 4.02 9.58 -3.27
CA ARG A 39 5.08 9.53 -4.30
C ARG A 39 4.65 10.26 -5.58
N TYR A 40 3.37 10.16 -5.93
CA TYR A 40 2.83 10.89 -7.08
C TYR A 40 2.51 12.35 -6.76
N LEU A 41 1.91 12.64 -5.61
CA LEU A 41 1.34 13.95 -5.30
C LEU A 41 2.23 14.85 -4.45
N THR A 42 3.30 14.30 -3.81
CA THR A 42 4.10 14.94 -2.76
C THR A 42 3.34 15.11 -1.43
N LEU A 43 4.02 15.57 -0.38
CA LEU A 43 3.39 15.80 0.93
C LEU A 43 2.43 17.01 0.91
N ASN A 44 2.84 18.09 0.23
CA ASN A 44 2.11 19.35 0.16
C ASN A 44 1.85 19.74 -1.30
N PRO A 45 0.91 19.11 -1.99
CA PRO A 45 0.63 19.43 -3.38
C PRO A 45 0.00 20.82 -3.50
N LYS A 46 0.40 21.56 -4.56
CA LYS A 46 -0.17 22.89 -4.83
C LYS A 46 -1.59 22.81 -5.42
N LEU A 47 -1.89 21.75 -6.14
CA LEU A 47 -3.17 21.55 -6.79
C LEU A 47 -4.24 21.12 -5.77
N LEU A 48 -5.39 21.80 -5.73
CA LEU A 48 -6.47 21.52 -4.79
C LEU A 48 -7.00 20.07 -4.90
N SER A 49 -7.21 19.58 -6.11
CA SER A 49 -7.62 18.20 -6.34
C SER A 49 -6.61 17.18 -5.80
N ALA A 50 -5.32 17.49 -5.84
CA ALA A 50 -4.29 16.62 -5.29
C ALA A 50 -4.24 16.68 -3.75
N ARG A 51 -4.54 17.84 -3.13
CA ARG A 51 -4.69 17.97 -1.68
C ARG A 51 -5.88 17.14 -1.21
N ALA A 52 -7.04 17.33 -1.83
CA ALA A 52 -8.25 16.58 -1.51
C ALA A 52 -8.02 15.06 -1.60
N LEU A 53 -7.33 14.58 -2.66
CA LEU A 53 -7.00 13.15 -2.77
C LEU A 53 -6.02 12.67 -1.69
N ASN A 54 -5.06 13.49 -1.28
CA ASN A 54 -4.19 13.18 -0.15
C ASN A 54 -4.97 13.07 1.16
N ASP A 55 -5.94 13.97 1.40
CA ASP A 55 -6.74 13.99 2.62
C ASP A 55 -7.64 12.75 2.70
N ILE A 56 -8.35 12.40 1.62
CA ILE A 56 -9.11 11.15 1.50
C ILE A 56 -8.20 9.95 1.78
N THR A 57 -7.03 9.90 1.15
CA THR A 57 -6.09 8.78 1.33
C THR A 57 -5.54 8.71 2.75
N ASN A 58 -5.33 9.85 3.43
CA ASN A 58 -4.90 9.88 4.83
C ASN A 58 -6.00 9.36 5.77
N GLY A 59 -7.27 9.58 5.43
CA GLY A 59 -8.44 9.05 6.14
C GLY A 59 -8.62 7.52 6.03
N LEU A 60 -8.00 6.87 5.04
CA LEU A 60 -8.16 5.45 4.70
C LEU A 60 -8.13 4.49 5.92
N THR A 61 -7.35 4.79 6.95
CA THR A 61 -7.19 3.91 8.13
C THR A 61 -8.40 3.96 9.07
N TYR A 62 -9.17 5.04 9.03
CA TYR A 62 -10.27 5.34 9.96
C TYR A 62 -11.64 5.17 9.33
N MET A 63 -11.71 5.02 8.01
CA MET A 63 -12.96 4.92 7.26
C MET A 63 -13.40 3.47 7.06
N SER A 64 -14.69 3.26 6.92
CA SER A 64 -15.25 2.06 6.34
C SER A 64 -15.02 2.03 4.82
N LYS A 65 -15.23 0.86 4.22
CA LYS A 65 -15.16 0.72 2.76
C LYS A 65 -16.17 1.62 2.06
N GLU A 66 -17.37 1.70 2.60
CA GLU A 66 -18.50 2.47 2.05
C GLU A 66 -18.20 3.96 2.09
N GLU A 67 -17.74 4.47 3.23
CA GLU A 67 -17.36 5.88 3.42
C GLU A 67 -16.23 6.28 2.46
N PHE A 68 -15.15 5.50 2.45
CA PHE A 68 -14.01 5.78 1.56
C PHE A 68 -14.42 5.75 0.09
N SER A 69 -15.20 4.74 -0.32
CA SER A 69 -15.63 4.62 -1.72
C SER A 69 -16.50 5.79 -2.13
N LYS A 70 -17.40 6.26 -1.25
CA LYS A 70 -18.24 7.42 -1.51
C LYS A 70 -17.41 8.70 -1.67
N GLU A 71 -16.53 9.01 -0.70
CA GLU A 71 -15.69 10.21 -0.77
C GLU A 71 -14.77 10.18 -2.01
N TYR A 72 -14.27 9.01 -2.37
CA TYR A 72 -13.41 8.87 -3.53
C TYR A 72 -14.18 9.02 -4.86
N GLU A 73 -15.40 8.49 -4.96
CA GLU A 73 -16.24 8.71 -6.15
C GLU A 73 -16.69 10.16 -6.25
N ASP A 74 -17.10 10.79 -5.14
CA ASP A 74 -17.46 12.21 -5.09
C ASP A 74 -16.27 13.08 -5.56
N TRP A 75 -15.04 12.75 -5.09
CA TRP A 75 -13.82 13.40 -5.56
C TRP A 75 -13.60 13.23 -7.07
N LYS A 76 -13.81 12.04 -7.63
CA LYS A 76 -13.67 11.79 -9.08
C LYS A 76 -14.65 12.61 -9.90
N LEU A 77 -15.87 12.78 -9.40
CA LEU A 77 -16.90 13.59 -10.05
C LEU A 77 -16.56 15.08 -10.00
N GLU A 78 -16.19 15.59 -8.84
CA GLU A 78 -15.84 17.00 -8.61
C GLU A 78 -14.64 17.42 -9.50
N TRP A 79 -13.63 16.57 -9.60
CA TRP A 79 -12.39 16.92 -10.30
C TRP A 79 -12.29 16.34 -11.71
N LYS A 80 -13.41 15.90 -12.30
CA LYS A 80 -13.47 15.28 -13.63
C LYS A 80 -12.80 16.11 -14.70
N ASP A 81 -13.04 17.40 -14.74
CA ASP A 81 -12.48 18.32 -15.75
C ASP A 81 -10.97 18.48 -15.55
N THR A 82 -10.51 18.59 -14.30
CA THR A 82 -9.08 18.64 -13.98
C THR A 82 -8.37 17.36 -14.42
N LEU A 83 -8.97 16.21 -14.15
CA LEU A 83 -8.43 14.90 -14.53
C LEU A 83 -8.34 14.72 -16.03
N ASN A 84 -9.28 15.28 -16.79
CA ASN A 84 -9.37 15.14 -18.26
C ASN A 84 -8.65 16.27 -19.00
N LYS A 85 -8.15 17.31 -18.29
CA LYS A 85 -7.44 18.42 -18.91
C LYS A 85 -6.23 17.94 -19.69
N ARG A 86 -6.15 18.31 -20.96
CA ARG A 86 -5.03 17.99 -21.85
C ARG A 86 -4.15 19.20 -22.11
N SER A 87 -2.92 18.95 -22.45
CA SER A 87 -1.97 19.95 -22.95
C SER A 87 -1.34 19.46 -24.24
N GLU A 88 -1.12 20.36 -25.16
CA GLU A 88 -0.43 20.07 -26.40
C GLU A 88 1.09 20.11 -26.18
N LEU A 89 1.78 19.12 -26.72
CA LEU A 89 3.24 19.03 -26.72
C LEU A 89 3.81 19.71 -27.96
N LYS A 90 5.08 20.10 -27.92
CA LYS A 90 5.81 20.75 -29.02
C LYS A 90 5.76 19.98 -30.36
N ASN A 91 5.49 18.68 -30.31
CA ASN A 91 5.37 17.80 -31.48
C ASN A 91 3.92 17.62 -31.97
N GLY A 92 2.97 18.47 -31.55
CA GLY A 92 1.56 18.40 -31.90
C GLY A 92 0.77 17.28 -31.20
N LYS A 93 1.41 16.40 -30.40
CA LYS A 93 0.71 15.37 -29.66
C LYS A 93 0.09 15.94 -28.39
N THR A 94 -1.10 15.44 -28.03
CA THR A 94 -1.76 15.82 -26.77
C THR A 94 -1.43 14.84 -25.66
N CYS A 95 -1.31 15.35 -24.43
CA CYS A 95 -1.16 14.52 -23.25
C CYS A 95 -1.98 15.08 -22.08
N TYR A 96 -2.30 14.23 -21.11
CA TYR A 96 -2.94 14.69 -19.88
C TYR A 96 -2.02 15.67 -19.13
N ARG A 97 -2.57 16.84 -18.75
CA ARG A 97 -1.83 17.88 -18.04
C ARG A 97 -1.40 17.41 -16.65
N HIS A 98 -2.27 16.71 -15.94
CA HIS A 98 -2.06 16.25 -14.57
C HIS A 98 -1.75 14.76 -14.51
N LYS A 99 -0.71 14.30 -15.22
CA LYS A 99 -0.33 12.87 -15.31
C LYS A 99 -0.13 12.23 -13.94
N ARG A 100 0.56 12.91 -13.01
CA ARG A 100 0.85 12.38 -11.67
C ARG A 100 -0.42 12.19 -10.84
N LEU A 101 -1.38 13.14 -10.92
CA LEU A 101 -2.67 13.02 -10.27
C LEU A 101 -3.44 11.80 -10.80
N ARG A 102 -3.46 11.63 -12.13
CA ARG A 102 -4.06 10.45 -12.75
C ARG A 102 -3.38 9.14 -12.34
N SER A 103 -2.05 9.14 -12.25
CA SER A 103 -1.32 7.95 -11.78
C SER A 103 -1.66 7.59 -10.33
N ALA A 104 -1.83 8.58 -9.45
CA ALA A 104 -2.29 8.36 -8.09
C ALA A 104 -3.72 7.77 -8.08
N MET A 105 -4.63 8.35 -8.86
CA MET A 105 -6.00 7.85 -9.03
C MET A 105 -6.02 6.41 -9.54
N HIS A 106 -5.30 6.09 -10.62
CA HIS A 106 -5.24 4.72 -11.16
C HIS A 106 -4.64 3.71 -10.18
N SER A 107 -3.69 4.15 -9.35
CA SER A 107 -3.17 3.29 -8.28
C SER A 107 -4.25 2.99 -7.24
N LEU A 108 -5.04 3.98 -6.83
CA LEU A 108 -6.17 3.77 -5.92
C LEU A 108 -7.23 2.87 -6.55
N ASP A 109 -7.62 3.09 -7.80
CA ASP A 109 -8.58 2.24 -8.52
C ASP A 109 -8.12 0.77 -8.54
N PHE A 110 -6.83 0.52 -8.82
CA PHE A 110 -6.26 -0.83 -8.85
C PHE A 110 -6.30 -1.52 -7.48
N TYR A 111 -5.93 -0.79 -6.41
CA TYR A 111 -5.84 -1.39 -5.08
C TYR A 111 -7.14 -1.36 -4.28
N LEU A 112 -8.13 -0.57 -4.67
CA LEU A 112 -9.40 -0.40 -3.95
C LEU A 112 -10.07 -1.73 -3.55
N PRO A 113 -10.12 -2.78 -4.39
CA PRO A 113 -10.70 -4.07 -4.02
C PRO A 113 -9.99 -4.76 -2.84
N TYR A 114 -8.75 -4.38 -2.56
CA TYR A 114 -7.89 -5.00 -1.56
C TYR A 114 -7.67 -4.15 -0.31
N LEU A 115 -8.17 -2.89 -0.28
CA LEU A 115 -7.90 -1.97 0.83
C LEU A 115 -8.70 -2.30 2.09
N PHE A 116 -9.86 -2.94 1.97
CA PHE A 116 -10.77 -3.18 3.08
C PHE A 116 -11.02 -4.65 3.38
N THR A 117 -10.14 -5.52 2.93
CA THR A 117 -10.25 -6.97 3.17
C THR A 117 -10.23 -7.30 4.66
N TYR A 118 -9.50 -6.54 5.47
CA TYR A 118 -9.43 -6.71 6.93
C TYR A 118 -10.78 -6.49 7.63
N GLN A 119 -11.72 -5.75 7.02
CA GLN A 119 -13.06 -5.50 7.57
C GLN A 119 -14.03 -6.69 7.35
N LEU A 120 -13.67 -7.65 6.50
CA LEU A 120 -14.50 -8.84 6.28
C LEU A 120 -14.58 -9.69 7.55
N LYS A 121 -15.76 -10.25 7.83
CA LYS A 121 -16.00 -11.12 9.00
C LYS A 121 -14.98 -12.26 9.13
N CYS A 122 -14.55 -12.85 8.01
CA CYS A 122 -13.53 -13.92 8.00
C CYS A 122 -12.10 -13.41 8.28
N CYS A 123 -11.86 -12.09 8.25
CA CYS A 123 -10.55 -11.46 8.37
C CYS A 123 -10.41 -10.53 9.58
N GLN A 124 -11.32 -10.57 10.56
CA GLN A 124 -11.39 -9.64 11.71
C GLN A 124 -10.09 -9.49 12.54
N LYS A 125 -9.19 -10.47 12.48
CA LYS A 125 -7.88 -10.42 13.16
C LYS A 125 -6.74 -10.00 12.24
N MET A 126 -7.04 -9.69 10.97
CA MET A 126 -6.05 -9.27 10.00
C MET A 126 -5.78 -7.76 10.19
N PRO A 127 -4.53 -7.34 10.41
CA PRO A 127 -4.23 -5.92 10.47
C PRO A 127 -4.33 -5.29 9.07
N ASN A 128 -4.55 -3.98 9.03
CA ASN A 128 -4.58 -3.22 7.78
C ASN A 128 -3.19 -2.73 7.31
N THR A 129 -2.14 -3.01 8.13
CA THR A 129 -0.75 -2.68 7.81
C THR A 129 0.18 -3.84 8.15
N ASN A 130 1.35 -3.87 7.52
CA ASN A 130 2.44 -4.80 7.82
C ASN A 130 3.55 -4.20 8.70
N ASN A 131 3.32 -3.02 9.30
CA ASN A 131 4.31 -2.29 10.10
C ASN A 131 4.94 -3.13 11.21
N LYS A 132 4.15 -4.01 11.87
CA LYS A 132 4.68 -4.88 12.92
C LYS A 132 5.76 -5.84 12.39
N ILE A 133 5.53 -6.44 11.23
CA ILE A 133 6.49 -7.34 10.58
C ILE A 133 7.72 -6.55 10.11
N GLU A 134 7.52 -5.36 9.53
CA GLU A 134 8.62 -4.50 9.09
C GLU A 134 9.50 -4.06 10.26
N GLY A 135 8.88 -3.71 11.41
CA GLY A 135 9.62 -3.41 12.64
C GLY A 135 10.47 -4.60 13.11
N THR A 136 9.90 -5.81 13.07
CA THR A 136 10.61 -7.06 13.40
C THR A 136 11.82 -7.29 12.50
N PHE A 137 11.64 -7.12 11.17
CA PHE A 137 12.76 -7.26 10.23
C PHE A 137 13.80 -6.16 10.40
N THR A 138 13.39 -4.95 10.75
CA THR A 138 14.32 -3.84 11.04
C THR A 138 15.19 -4.15 12.26
N ASP A 139 14.60 -4.69 13.34
CA ASP A 139 15.34 -5.13 14.53
C ASP A 139 16.30 -6.28 14.20
N LEU A 140 15.83 -7.29 13.47
CA LEU A 140 16.67 -8.38 12.99
C LEU A 140 17.87 -7.88 12.18
N LYS A 141 17.64 -6.95 11.23
CA LYS A 141 18.71 -6.36 10.41
C LYS A 141 19.73 -5.61 11.26
N LYS A 142 19.28 -4.80 12.23
CA LYS A 142 20.18 -4.10 13.16
C LYS A 142 21.06 -5.10 13.93
N LYS A 143 20.46 -6.14 14.48
CA LYS A 143 21.20 -7.18 15.22
C LYS A 143 22.18 -7.95 14.33
N LEU A 144 21.80 -8.28 13.09
CA LEU A 144 22.71 -8.92 12.14
C LEU A 144 23.86 -8.01 11.74
N ASN A 145 23.65 -6.70 11.60
CA ASN A 145 24.71 -5.75 11.27
C ASN A 145 25.74 -5.62 12.42
N ASN A 146 25.28 -5.72 13.67
CA ASN A 146 26.19 -5.75 14.83
C ASN A 146 27.09 -7.00 14.87
N HIS A 147 26.76 -8.02 14.09
CA HIS A 147 27.49 -9.28 13.98
C HIS A 147 27.93 -9.55 12.53
N SER A 148 28.48 -8.54 11.86
CA SER A 148 28.84 -8.59 10.42
C SER A 148 29.82 -9.71 10.03
N GLY A 149 30.64 -10.21 10.98
CA GLY A 149 31.61 -11.30 10.76
C GLY A 149 31.04 -12.71 10.87
N MET A 150 29.71 -12.90 11.03
CA MET A 150 29.14 -14.24 11.11
C MET A 150 29.23 -14.99 9.80
N ASN A 151 29.71 -16.24 9.86
CA ASN A 151 29.61 -17.15 8.73
C ASN A 151 28.14 -17.53 8.45
N GLU A 152 27.87 -18.07 7.25
CA GLU A 152 26.51 -18.39 6.78
C GLU A 152 25.75 -19.34 7.73
N LYS A 153 26.43 -20.36 8.28
CA LYS A 153 25.83 -21.33 9.21
C LYS A 153 25.37 -20.66 10.49
N ASN A 154 26.20 -19.79 11.09
CA ASN A 154 25.87 -19.07 12.30
C ASN A 154 24.80 -18.01 12.04
N ARG A 155 24.83 -17.34 10.88
CA ARG A 155 23.79 -16.39 10.46
C ARG A 155 22.43 -17.06 10.35
N LYS A 156 22.34 -18.24 9.74
CA LYS A 156 21.08 -19.02 9.68
C LYS A 156 20.58 -19.40 11.09
N ARG A 157 21.48 -19.87 11.97
CA ARG A 157 21.14 -20.20 13.36
C ARG A 157 20.63 -18.97 14.11
N PHE A 158 21.29 -17.84 13.97
CA PHE A 158 20.89 -16.59 14.59
C PHE A 158 19.49 -16.15 14.15
N ILE A 159 19.20 -16.16 12.82
CA ILE A 159 17.89 -15.82 12.27
C ILE A 159 16.80 -16.77 12.83
N CYS A 160 17.06 -18.07 12.85
CA CYS A 160 16.12 -19.04 13.42
C CYS A 160 15.87 -18.78 14.91
N GLY A 161 16.94 -18.57 15.69
CA GLY A 161 16.85 -18.24 17.13
C GLY A 161 16.06 -16.95 17.38
N PHE A 162 16.30 -15.92 16.58
CA PHE A 162 15.59 -14.65 16.66
C PHE A 162 14.07 -14.85 16.51
N PHE A 163 13.63 -15.57 15.49
CA PHE A 163 12.19 -15.80 15.26
C PHE A 163 11.57 -16.78 16.29
N LEU A 164 12.34 -17.69 16.86
CA LEU A 164 11.86 -18.55 17.95
C LEU A 164 11.65 -17.78 19.26
N ALA A 165 12.50 -16.80 19.53
CA ALA A 165 12.41 -15.94 20.71
C ALA A 165 11.37 -14.80 20.54
N TYR A 166 10.96 -14.50 19.31
CA TYR A 166 9.99 -13.45 19.01
C TYR A 166 8.58 -14.00 19.21
N LYS A 167 8.01 -13.75 20.40
CA LYS A 167 6.64 -14.12 20.77
C LYS A 167 5.68 -12.94 20.62
#